data_93ba9fc199d3b5b27918692e01c36728
#
_entry.id   93ba9fc199d3b5b27918692e01c36728
#
_cell.length_a   1.000
_cell.length_b   1.000
_cell.length_c   1.000
_cell.angle_alpha   90.00
_cell.angle_beta   90.00
_cell.angle_gamma   90.00
#
_symmetry.space_group_name_H-M   'P 1'
#
loop_
_entity.id
_entity.type
_entity.pdbx_description
1 polymer ?
#
loop_
_entity_poly.entity_id
_entity_poly.type
_entity_poly.pdbx_seq_one_letter_code
_entity_poly.pdbx_strand_id
1 'polypeptide(L)'
;MIHISPKNKFKILSLYLLPLVVITFSCNNNKTQSDTKNKIIETEYNFQQLLVSEGAATAFYTFASDSAVIKRQNDSLIFGKEAIKKFYSNPIYKNAVAIWKPDFVDMSDDGTLAYTFGKYEWTFSDSTGKKTTYKGIFHTVWKKAADGSWKYVWD
;
A
#
# COMPACT_ATOMS: atom_id res chain seq x y z
N MET A 1 42.91 41.25 75.42
CA MET A 1 42.48 41.92 74.20
C MET A 1 41.93 40.91 73.32
N ILE A 2 40.65 40.94 73.08
CA ILE A 2 39.78 39.91 72.50
C ILE A 2 39.76 40.08 71.00
N HIS A 3 39.93 39.03 70.25
CA HIS A 3 39.56 39.10 68.86
C HIS A 3 38.72 37.87 68.44
N ILE A 4 37.53 38.20 67.98
CA ILE A 4 36.42 37.27 67.66
C ILE A 4 36.57 36.81 66.23
N SER A 5 36.53 35.50 66.01
CA SER A 5 36.49 34.82 64.71
C SER A 5 35.13 34.96 64.06
N PRO A 6 35.03 35.13 62.70
CA PRO A 6 33.77 35.14 62.01
C PRO A 6 33.34 33.75 61.56
N LYS A 7 32.06 33.53 61.64
CA LYS A 7 31.30 32.34 61.31
C LYS A 7 31.35 31.94 59.80
N ASN A 8 31.78 30.77 59.54
CA ASN A 8 31.60 30.12 58.20
C ASN A 8 30.12 29.79 57.94
N LYS A 9 29.52 30.44 56.94
CA LYS A 9 28.22 30.10 56.40
C LYS A 9 28.42 29.06 55.35
N PHE A 10 28.05 27.83 55.64
CA PHE A 10 27.87 26.77 54.65
C PHE A 10 26.68 27.13 53.75
N LYS A 11 26.94 27.42 52.47
CA LYS A 11 25.91 27.48 51.43
C LYS A 11 25.58 26.07 51.02
N ILE A 12 24.39 25.60 51.39
CA ILE A 12 23.80 24.37 50.87
C ILE A 12 23.40 24.65 49.41
N LEU A 13 24.18 24.10 48.49
CA LEU A 13 23.85 24.12 47.08
C LEU A 13 22.77 23.05 46.84
N SER A 14 21.50 23.48 46.80
CA SER A 14 20.38 22.62 46.47
C SER A 14 20.48 22.24 45.00
N LEU A 15 20.93 21.01 44.73
CA LEU A 15 20.98 20.40 43.40
C LEU A 15 19.54 19.97 43.02
N TYR A 16 18.85 20.80 42.23
CA TYR A 16 17.58 20.42 41.65
C TYR A 16 17.80 19.31 40.61
N LEU A 17 17.55 18.09 41.00
CA LEU A 17 17.47 16.94 40.09
C LEU A 17 16.19 17.12 39.27
N LEU A 18 16.33 17.61 38.02
CA LEU A 18 15.23 17.70 37.07
C LEU A 18 14.88 16.26 36.61
N PRO A 19 13.68 15.73 36.87
CA PRO A 19 13.32 14.42 36.34
C PRO A 19 13.25 14.49 34.82
N LEU A 20 14.13 13.77 34.16
CA LEU A 20 14.10 13.57 32.72
C LEU A 20 12.85 12.69 32.39
N VAL A 21 11.75 13.34 32.05
CA VAL A 21 10.54 12.65 31.57
C VAL A 21 10.86 12.13 30.16
N VAL A 22 11.28 10.88 30.07
CA VAL A 22 11.38 10.15 28.81
C VAL A 22 9.96 9.77 28.38
N ILE A 23 9.36 10.60 27.53
CA ILE A 23 8.07 10.28 26.90
C ILE A 23 8.37 9.22 25.84
N THR A 24 8.11 7.96 26.16
CA THR A 24 8.16 6.86 25.18
C THR A 24 6.96 6.93 24.25
N PHE A 25 7.11 7.59 23.11
CA PHE A 25 6.17 7.50 21.98
C PHE A 25 6.33 6.17 21.24
N SER A 26 6.04 5.04 21.87
CA SER A 26 6.26 3.74 21.23
C SER A 26 5.00 2.94 20.88
N CYS A 27 3.79 3.44 21.11
CA CYS A 27 2.58 2.60 20.96
C CYS A 27 1.69 2.88 19.74
N ASN A 28 2.03 3.83 18.87
CA ASN A 28 1.09 4.21 17.79
C ASN A 28 1.42 3.57 16.41
N ASN A 29 2.65 3.14 16.17
CA ASN A 29 3.05 2.65 14.84
C ASN A 29 2.39 1.34 14.44
N ASN A 30 2.22 0.39 15.37
CA ASN A 30 1.66 -0.94 15.03
C ASN A 30 0.17 -0.87 14.64
N LYS A 31 -0.62 -0.01 15.28
CA LYS A 31 -2.03 0.16 14.95
C LYS A 31 -2.19 0.81 13.56
N THR A 32 -1.43 1.86 13.31
CA THR A 32 -1.46 2.58 12.02
C THR A 32 -1.04 1.66 10.86
N GLN A 33 -0.05 0.81 11.07
CA GLN A 33 0.42 -0.14 10.05
C GLN A 33 -0.62 -1.22 9.76
N SER A 34 -1.27 -1.78 10.80
CA SER A 34 -2.37 -2.73 10.64
C SER A 34 -3.55 -2.12 9.88
N ASP A 35 -3.96 -0.90 10.24
CA ASP A 35 -5.06 -0.19 9.57
C ASP A 35 -4.75 0.08 8.10
N THR A 36 -3.50 0.39 7.78
CA THR A 36 -3.08 0.62 6.40
C THR A 36 -3.03 -0.67 5.58
N LYS A 37 -2.54 -1.79 6.16
CA LYS A 37 -2.60 -3.11 5.49
C LYS A 37 -4.04 -3.50 5.16
N ASN A 38 -4.99 -3.26 6.07
CA ASN A 38 -6.40 -3.49 5.80
C ASN A 38 -6.94 -2.63 4.65
N LYS A 39 -6.50 -1.37 4.54
CA LYS A 39 -6.86 -0.50 3.40
C LYS A 39 -6.31 -1.01 2.07
N ILE A 40 -5.13 -1.61 2.05
CA ILE A 40 -4.60 -2.24 0.82
C ILE A 40 -5.46 -3.45 0.42
N ILE A 41 -5.82 -4.31 1.38
CA ILE A 41 -6.70 -5.45 1.13
C ILE A 41 -8.07 -4.99 0.60
N GLU A 42 -8.63 -3.94 1.18
CA GLU A 42 -9.86 -3.31 0.70
C GLU A 42 -9.71 -2.73 -0.71
N THR A 43 -8.56 -2.10 -1.00
CA THR A 43 -8.26 -1.56 -2.33
C THR A 43 -8.19 -2.67 -3.39
N GLU A 44 -7.53 -3.78 -3.08
CA GLU A 44 -7.51 -4.97 -3.95
C GLU A 44 -8.92 -5.54 -4.21
N TYR A 45 -9.72 -5.62 -3.15
CA TYR A 45 -11.11 -6.07 -3.27
C TYR A 45 -11.93 -5.12 -4.15
N ASN A 46 -11.85 -3.80 -3.92
CA ASN A 46 -12.56 -2.80 -4.70
C ASN A 46 -12.12 -2.79 -6.16
N PHE A 47 -10.82 -3.01 -6.42
CA PHE A 47 -10.31 -3.18 -7.78
C PHE A 47 -10.95 -4.38 -8.47
N GLN A 48 -11.02 -5.53 -7.80
CA GLN A 48 -11.69 -6.71 -8.33
C GLN A 48 -13.18 -6.48 -8.56
N GLN A 49 -13.90 -5.83 -7.63
CA GLN A 49 -15.31 -5.52 -7.79
C GLN A 49 -15.56 -4.61 -9.00
N LEU A 50 -14.73 -3.59 -9.19
CA LEU A 50 -14.82 -2.70 -10.35
C LEU A 50 -14.57 -3.45 -11.67
N LEU A 51 -13.64 -4.43 -11.68
CA LEU A 51 -13.41 -5.26 -12.85
C LEU A 51 -14.66 -6.10 -13.20
N VAL A 52 -15.33 -6.64 -12.20
CA VAL A 52 -16.55 -7.43 -12.40
C VAL A 52 -17.71 -6.57 -12.90
N SER A 53 -17.86 -5.35 -12.36
CA SER A 53 -19.00 -4.48 -12.68
C SER A 53 -18.82 -3.66 -13.95
N GLU A 54 -17.60 -3.17 -14.24
CA GLU A 54 -17.34 -2.23 -15.34
C GLU A 54 -16.27 -2.72 -16.34
N GLY A 55 -15.73 -3.91 -16.11
CA GLY A 55 -14.76 -4.54 -16.98
C GLY A 55 -13.30 -4.15 -16.72
N ALA A 56 -12.40 -4.93 -17.31
CA ALA A 56 -10.97 -4.82 -17.05
C ALA A 56 -10.40 -3.45 -17.44
N ALA A 57 -10.80 -2.86 -18.56
CA ALA A 57 -10.28 -1.59 -19.02
C ALA A 57 -10.54 -0.45 -18.02
N THR A 58 -11.75 -0.37 -17.48
CA THR A 58 -12.13 0.62 -16.49
C THR A 58 -11.40 0.38 -15.17
N ALA A 59 -11.39 -0.85 -14.69
CA ALA A 59 -10.80 -1.19 -13.41
C ALA A 59 -9.28 -0.93 -13.39
N PHE A 60 -8.55 -1.46 -14.37
CA PHE A 60 -7.11 -1.24 -14.46
C PHE A 60 -6.74 0.24 -14.62
N TYR A 61 -7.52 1.00 -15.39
CA TYR A 61 -7.34 2.44 -15.51
C TYR A 61 -7.55 3.19 -14.20
N THR A 62 -8.63 2.84 -13.49
CA THR A 62 -9.04 3.55 -12.26
C THR A 62 -8.01 3.38 -11.15
N PHE A 63 -7.44 2.20 -11.01
CA PHE A 63 -6.48 1.89 -9.95
C PHE A 63 -5.02 2.16 -10.34
N ALA A 64 -4.71 2.43 -11.61
CA ALA A 64 -3.36 2.79 -12.04
C ALA A 64 -2.96 4.20 -11.60
N SER A 65 -1.69 4.38 -11.24
CA SER A 65 -1.05 5.70 -11.28
C SER A 65 -0.86 6.14 -12.74
N ASP A 66 -0.65 7.45 -12.98
CA ASP A 66 -0.46 7.97 -14.34
C ASP A 66 0.72 7.29 -15.06
N SER A 67 1.79 6.99 -14.32
CA SER A 67 3.02 6.35 -14.80
C SER A 67 3.10 4.85 -14.50
N ALA A 68 1.99 4.20 -14.16
CA ALA A 68 1.97 2.78 -13.84
C ALA A 68 2.56 1.93 -14.97
N VAL A 69 3.19 0.84 -14.60
CA VAL A 69 3.70 -0.17 -15.55
C VAL A 69 3.06 -1.51 -15.23
N ILE A 70 2.62 -2.23 -16.25
CA ILE A 70 2.19 -3.61 -16.11
C ILE A 70 3.07 -4.52 -16.95
N LYS A 71 3.40 -5.69 -16.39
CA LYS A 71 4.06 -6.78 -17.13
C LYS A 71 3.00 -7.78 -17.59
N ARG A 72 3.02 -8.13 -18.86
CA ARG A 72 2.11 -9.11 -19.44
C ARG A 72 2.87 -10.18 -20.22
N GLN A 73 2.16 -10.98 -21.00
CA GLN A 73 2.72 -12.13 -21.73
C GLN A 73 3.98 -11.76 -22.51
N ASN A 74 4.91 -12.71 -22.63
CA ASN A 74 6.20 -12.57 -23.34
C ASN A 74 7.06 -11.41 -22.81
N ASP A 75 7.01 -11.16 -21.47
CA ASP A 75 7.76 -10.09 -20.81
C ASP A 75 7.48 -8.67 -21.36
N SER A 76 6.29 -8.49 -21.98
CA SER A 76 5.87 -7.19 -22.48
C SER A 76 5.58 -6.24 -21.33
N LEU A 77 6.19 -5.04 -21.37
CA LEU A 77 5.90 -3.95 -20.45
C LEU A 77 4.99 -2.92 -21.13
N ILE A 78 3.93 -2.54 -20.44
CA ILE A 78 2.98 -1.52 -20.91
C ILE A 78 3.07 -0.35 -19.93
N PHE A 79 3.39 0.83 -20.45
CA PHE A 79 3.70 2.02 -19.66
C PHE A 79 2.57 3.03 -19.71
N GLY A 80 2.15 3.51 -18.53
CA GLY A 80 1.15 4.56 -18.37
C GLY A 80 -0.30 4.05 -18.43
N LYS A 81 -1.15 4.66 -17.64
CA LYS A 81 -2.55 4.21 -17.45
C LYS A 81 -3.37 4.22 -18.75
N GLU A 82 -3.09 5.14 -19.68
CA GLU A 82 -3.81 5.21 -20.96
C GLU A 82 -3.47 4.01 -21.87
N ALA A 83 -2.19 3.62 -21.93
CA ALA A 83 -1.80 2.42 -22.66
C ALA A 83 -2.32 1.15 -22.01
N ILE A 84 -2.38 1.12 -20.68
CA ILE A 84 -2.96 0.01 -19.91
C ILE A 84 -4.45 -0.12 -20.21
N LYS A 85 -5.21 1.00 -20.19
CA LYS A 85 -6.61 1.02 -20.58
C LYS A 85 -6.82 0.49 -22.01
N LYS A 86 -6.01 0.98 -22.95
CA LYS A 86 -6.06 0.52 -24.35
C LYS A 86 -5.80 -0.97 -24.48
N PHE A 87 -4.84 -1.52 -23.73
CA PHE A 87 -4.55 -2.94 -23.71
C PHE A 87 -5.77 -3.76 -23.27
N TYR A 88 -6.40 -3.40 -22.15
CA TYR A 88 -7.57 -4.09 -21.62
C TYR A 88 -8.88 -3.77 -22.36
N SER A 89 -8.89 -2.79 -23.28
CA SER A 89 -10.00 -2.54 -24.21
C SER A 89 -10.05 -3.53 -25.38
N ASN A 90 -9.06 -4.44 -25.49
CA ASN A 90 -9.11 -5.51 -26.48
C ASN A 90 -10.38 -6.38 -26.25
N PRO A 91 -11.12 -6.73 -27.31
CA PRO A 91 -12.37 -7.51 -27.21
C PRO A 91 -12.26 -8.81 -26.42
N ILE A 92 -11.07 -9.42 -26.34
CA ILE A 92 -10.85 -10.64 -25.55
C ILE A 92 -11.16 -10.43 -24.05
N TYR A 93 -11.02 -9.20 -23.53
CA TYR A 93 -11.29 -8.87 -22.15
C TYR A 93 -12.73 -8.46 -21.86
N LYS A 94 -13.57 -8.30 -22.91
CA LYS A 94 -14.94 -7.77 -22.77
C LYS A 94 -15.81 -8.58 -21.80
N ASN A 95 -15.66 -9.90 -21.84
CA ASN A 95 -16.43 -10.83 -21.01
C ASN A 95 -15.49 -11.63 -20.09
N ALA A 96 -14.26 -11.16 -19.90
CA ALA A 96 -13.32 -11.82 -19.02
C ALA A 96 -13.62 -11.47 -17.57
N VAL A 97 -13.53 -12.48 -16.71
CA VAL A 97 -13.66 -12.33 -15.26
C VAL A 97 -12.33 -12.69 -14.63
N ALA A 98 -11.85 -11.81 -13.76
CA ALA A 98 -10.67 -12.10 -12.95
C ALA A 98 -11.06 -12.10 -11.48
N ILE A 99 -10.57 -13.08 -10.77
CA ILE A 99 -10.63 -13.15 -9.30
C ILE A 99 -9.22 -13.33 -8.76
N TRP A 100 -8.93 -12.60 -7.71
CA TRP A 100 -7.66 -12.72 -7.00
C TRP A 100 -7.83 -12.34 -5.54
N LYS A 101 -6.89 -12.80 -4.73
CA LYS A 101 -6.82 -12.43 -3.32
C LYS A 101 -5.37 -12.35 -2.92
N PRO A 102 -4.94 -11.27 -2.23
CA PRO A 102 -3.61 -11.23 -1.64
C PRO A 102 -3.45 -12.34 -0.59
N ASP A 103 -2.40 -13.13 -0.74
CA ASP A 103 -1.92 -14.05 0.30
C ASP A 103 -0.97 -13.30 1.25
N PHE A 104 -0.39 -12.20 0.77
CA PHE A 104 0.57 -11.40 1.51
C PHE A 104 0.43 -9.91 1.20
N VAL A 105 0.58 -9.10 2.24
CA VAL A 105 0.60 -7.63 2.19
C VAL A 105 1.72 -7.13 3.09
N ASP A 106 2.60 -6.31 2.54
CA ASP A 106 3.59 -5.58 3.34
C ASP A 106 3.74 -4.15 2.84
N MET A 107 4.37 -3.30 3.66
CA MET A 107 4.44 -1.87 3.39
C MET A 107 5.68 -1.23 3.98
N SER A 108 6.06 -0.07 3.43
CA SER A 108 7.11 0.77 3.97
C SER A 108 6.74 1.35 5.34
N ASP A 109 7.74 1.65 6.17
CA ASP A 109 7.57 2.18 7.53
C ASP A 109 6.80 3.50 7.56
N ASP A 110 6.94 4.33 6.53
CA ASP A 110 6.23 5.61 6.37
C ASP A 110 4.79 5.46 5.86
N GLY A 111 4.37 4.23 5.51
CA GLY A 111 3.02 3.94 5.06
C GLY A 111 2.64 4.56 3.70
N THR A 112 3.62 4.84 2.83
CA THR A 112 3.40 5.45 1.51
C THR A 112 3.55 4.48 0.34
N LEU A 113 4.22 3.35 0.56
CA LEU A 113 4.41 2.28 -0.41
C LEU A 113 3.96 0.95 0.21
N ALA A 114 3.30 0.12 -0.59
CA ALA A 114 2.95 -1.24 -0.19
C ALA A 114 3.13 -2.20 -1.37
N TYR A 115 3.25 -3.48 -1.08
CA TYR A 115 3.18 -4.50 -2.11
C TYR A 115 2.31 -5.66 -1.65
N THR A 116 1.70 -6.31 -2.64
CA THR A 116 0.86 -7.48 -2.46
C THR A 116 1.29 -8.56 -3.43
N PHE A 117 1.11 -9.80 -3.04
CA PHE A 117 1.13 -10.91 -3.97
C PHE A 117 0.15 -11.99 -3.54
N GLY A 118 -0.26 -12.81 -4.49
CA GLY A 118 -1.20 -13.88 -4.25
C GLY A 118 -1.54 -14.60 -5.54
N LYS A 119 -2.60 -15.39 -5.51
CA LYS A 119 -3.05 -16.16 -6.66
C LYS A 119 -4.14 -15.42 -7.40
N TYR A 120 -4.17 -15.58 -8.72
CA TYR A 120 -5.26 -15.10 -9.56
C TYR A 120 -5.81 -16.21 -10.45
N GLU A 121 -7.05 -16.00 -10.88
CA GLU A 121 -7.70 -16.77 -11.92
C GLU A 121 -8.36 -15.83 -12.92
N TRP A 122 -7.97 -15.88 -14.18
CA TRP A 122 -8.64 -15.23 -15.29
C TRP A 122 -9.45 -16.22 -16.07
N THR A 123 -10.76 -15.98 -16.22
CA THR A 123 -11.66 -16.79 -17.03
C THR A 123 -12.15 -15.98 -18.23
N PHE A 124 -11.90 -16.51 -19.41
CA PHE A 124 -12.33 -15.97 -20.69
C PHE A 124 -13.44 -16.84 -21.24
N SER A 125 -14.44 -16.23 -21.87
CA SER A 125 -15.50 -16.93 -22.56
C SER A 125 -15.44 -16.62 -24.06
N ASP A 126 -15.41 -17.62 -24.89
CA ASP A 126 -15.48 -17.43 -26.35
C ASP A 126 -16.94 -17.18 -26.84
N SER A 127 -17.10 -16.99 -28.13
CA SER A 127 -18.41 -16.72 -28.75
C SER A 127 -19.41 -17.90 -28.66
N THR A 128 -18.93 -19.10 -28.33
CA THR A 128 -19.76 -20.29 -28.10
C THR A 128 -20.13 -20.47 -26.63
N GLY A 129 -19.61 -19.63 -25.75
CA GLY A 129 -19.77 -19.74 -24.29
C GLY A 129 -18.80 -20.72 -23.64
N LYS A 130 -17.86 -21.29 -24.36
CA LYS A 130 -16.80 -22.13 -23.79
C LYS A 130 -15.86 -21.28 -22.96
N LYS A 131 -15.60 -21.73 -21.74
CA LYS A 131 -14.73 -21.03 -20.78
C LYS A 131 -13.33 -21.62 -20.77
N THR A 132 -12.33 -20.72 -20.71
CA THR A 132 -10.93 -21.09 -20.51
C THR A 132 -10.40 -20.29 -19.34
N THR A 133 -9.79 -20.96 -18.36
CA THR A 133 -9.27 -20.32 -17.13
C THR A 133 -7.75 -20.43 -17.09
N TYR A 134 -7.11 -19.29 -16.85
CA TYR A 134 -5.68 -19.17 -16.62
C TYR A 134 -5.44 -18.79 -15.14
N LYS A 135 -4.50 -19.47 -14.52
CA LYS A 135 -4.12 -19.24 -13.11
C LYS A 135 -2.66 -18.85 -13.01
N GLY A 136 -2.35 -18.06 -12.02
CA GLY A 136 -0.99 -17.65 -11.78
C GLY A 136 -0.83 -16.92 -10.46
N ILE A 137 0.31 -16.26 -10.32
CA ILE A 137 0.64 -15.41 -9.18
C ILE A 137 0.68 -13.98 -9.68
N PHE A 138 -0.01 -13.09 -8.99
CA PHE A 138 0.11 -11.65 -9.18
C PHE A 138 1.08 -11.05 -8.17
N HIS A 139 1.64 -9.92 -8.53
CA HIS A 139 2.46 -9.10 -7.67
C HIS A 139 2.23 -7.63 -8.00
N THR A 140 1.60 -6.92 -7.08
CA THR A 140 1.24 -5.51 -7.28
C THR A 140 2.01 -4.63 -6.30
N VAL A 141 2.56 -3.53 -6.80
CA VAL A 141 3.16 -2.48 -5.96
C VAL A 141 2.23 -1.28 -5.94
N TRP A 142 1.82 -0.89 -4.74
CA TRP A 142 0.90 0.19 -4.44
C TRP A 142 1.64 1.41 -3.91
N LYS A 143 1.26 2.59 -4.39
CA LYS A 143 1.75 3.88 -3.88
C LYS A 143 0.58 4.74 -3.45
N LYS A 144 0.72 5.39 -2.30
CA LYS A 144 -0.27 6.32 -1.80
C LYS A 144 -0.17 7.64 -2.57
N ALA A 145 -1.29 8.06 -3.17
CA ALA A 145 -1.38 9.33 -3.88
C ALA A 145 -1.60 10.50 -2.91
N ALA A 146 -1.46 11.73 -3.40
CA ALA A 146 -1.58 12.94 -2.59
C ALA A 146 -2.99 13.11 -1.98
N ASP A 147 -4.03 12.59 -2.63
CA ASP A 147 -5.41 12.56 -2.15
C ASP A 147 -5.68 11.45 -1.13
N GLY A 148 -4.65 10.66 -0.78
CA GLY A 148 -4.74 9.55 0.15
C GLY A 148 -5.22 8.23 -0.47
N SER A 149 -5.63 8.20 -1.74
CA SER A 149 -5.98 6.98 -2.45
C SER A 149 -4.75 6.12 -2.73
N TRP A 150 -4.97 4.81 -2.90
CA TRP A 150 -3.90 3.90 -3.31
C TRP A 150 -3.99 3.62 -4.81
N LYS A 151 -2.87 3.78 -5.50
CA LYS A 151 -2.74 3.51 -6.93
C LYS A 151 -1.60 2.53 -7.14
N TYR A 152 -1.80 1.52 -7.99
CA TYR A 152 -0.68 0.67 -8.33
C TYR A 152 0.28 1.43 -9.27
N VAL A 153 1.57 1.17 -9.07
CA VAL A 153 2.67 1.67 -9.89
C VAL A 153 3.31 0.54 -10.70
N TRP A 154 3.10 -0.69 -10.27
CA TRP A 154 3.52 -1.92 -10.93
C TRP A 154 2.48 -3.03 -10.73
N ASP A 155 2.22 -3.83 -11.77
CA ASP A 155 1.36 -5.01 -11.73
C ASP A 155 1.75 -6.06 -12.79
#